data_134f513714ecf9b07b3d3cfdb89f8e4a
#
_entry.id   134f513714ecf9b07b3d3cfdb89f8e4a
#
_cell.length_a   1.000
_cell.length_b   1.000
_cell.length_c   1.000
_cell.angle_alpha   90.00
_cell.angle_beta   90.00
_cell.angle_gamma   90.00
#
_symmetry.space_group_name_H-M   'P 1'
#
loop_
_entity.id
_entity.type
_entity.pdbx_description
1 polymer ?
#
loop_
_entity_poly.entity_id
_entity_poly.type
_entity_poly.pdbx_seq_one_letter_code
_entity_poly.pdbx_strand_id
1 'polypeptide(L)'
;MRRISKTTALALLPLVLGGHARAAENEPKLITLSCDGTLTPTYGANKPEAPRPLQKTGVIVNLDERTVFFLGYVAPIYDVEEAAINFGGRLIVDYGFSIAIMGNIDRATGRMDVTTVLSDPTKQPDPNTATIHYDVICEATDGGIPGK
;
A
#
# COMPACT_ATOMS: atom_id res chain seq x y z
N MET A 1 -69.80 -41.40 11.33
CA MET A 1 -69.01 -40.18 11.70
C MET A 1 -67.54 -40.53 11.66
N ARG A 2 -66.79 -40.15 10.58
CA ARG A 2 -65.35 -40.38 10.45
C ARG A 2 -64.65 -39.04 10.50
N ARG A 3 -63.82 -38.80 11.55
CA ARG A 3 -62.95 -37.62 11.68
C ARG A 3 -61.67 -37.85 10.88
N ILE A 4 -61.43 -36.94 9.92
CA ILE A 4 -60.18 -36.93 9.14
C ILE A 4 -59.25 -35.96 9.86
N SER A 5 -58.14 -36.51 10.39
CA SER A 5 -57.04 -35.76 10.98
C SER A 5 -56.12 -35.26 9.90
N LYS A 6 -55.99 -33.93 9.75
CA LYS A 6 -55.02 -33.29 8.84
C LYS A 6 -53.70 -33.13 9.55
N THR A 7 -52.70 -33.92 9.14
CA THR A 7 -51.31 -33.79 9.59
C THR A 7 -50.60 -32.75 8.71
N THR A 8 -50.27 -31.60 9.28
CA THR A 8 -49.51 -30.56 8.60
C THR A 8 -48.02 -30.90 8.77
N ALA A 9 -47.36 -31.25 7.68
CA ALA A 9 -45.91 -31.46 7.64
C ALA A 9 -45.20 -30.11 7.50
N LEU A 10 -44.48 -29.72 8.54
CA LEU A 10 -43.62 -28.53 8.56
C LEU A 10 -42.29 -28.90 7.90
N ALA A 11 -42.03 -28.42 6.68
CA ALA A 11 -40.77 -28.61 5.99
C ALA A 11 -39.75 -27.60 6.55
N LEU A 12 -38.77 -28.08 7.31
CA LEU A 12 -37.57 -27.36 7.72
C LEU A 12 -36.62 -27.24 6.52
N LEU A 13 -36.51 -26.06 5.95
CA LEU A 13 -35.43 -25.73 5.02
C LEU A 13 -34.11 -25.56 5.80
N PRO A 14 -33.02 -26.26 5.42
CA PRO A 14 -31.71 -25.97 5.97
C PRO A 14 -31.20 -24.66 5.37
N LEU A 15 -30.98 -23.67 6.24
CA LEU A 15 -30.22 -22.47 5.91
C LEU A 15 -28.76 -22.87 5.69
N VAL A 16 -28.34 -23.03 4.45
CA VAL A 16 -26.93 -23.16 4.10
C VAL A 16 -26.32 -21.77 4.23
N LEU A 17 -25.78 -21.50 5.41
CA LEU A 17 -24.84 -20.39 5.63
C LEU A 17 -23.58 -20.73 4.86
N GLY A 18 -23.51 -20.29 3.61
CA GLY A 18 -22.32 -20.30 2.81
C GLY A 18 -21.26 -19.44 3.48
N GLY A 19 -20.44 -20.07 4.32
CA GLY A 19 -19.25 -19.45 4.87
C GLY A 19 -18.31 -19.09 3.70
N HIS A 20 -18.14 -17.83 3.45
CA HIS A 20 -17.04 -17.30 2.64
C HIS A 20 -15.76 -17.48 3.47
N ALA A 21 -15.22 -18.71 3.44
CA ALA A 21 -13.95 -19.02 4.05
C ALA A 21 -12.84 -18.46 3.16
N ARG A 22 -12.35 -17.30 3.52
CA ARG A 22 -10.97 -16.93 3.72
C ARG A 22 -9.95 -17.49 2.71
N ALA A 23 -9.72 -16.70 1.66
CA ALA A 23 -8.47 -16.75 0.90
C ALA A 23 -7.28 -16.04 1.62
N ALA A 24 -7.43 -15.69 2.91
CA ALA A 24 -6.48 -14.84 3.64
C ALA A 24 -5.26 -15.58 4.23
N GLU A 25 -5.14 -16.90 4.05
CA GLU A 25 -4.14 -17.71 4.78
C GLU A 25 -2.85 -17.99 4.02
N ASN A 26 -2.70 -17.54 2.76
CA ASN A 26 -1.52 -17.79 1.92
C ASN A 26 -0.93 -16.53 1.25
N GLU A 27 -1.18 -15.34 1.78
CA GLU A 27 -0.49 -14.15 1.26
C GLU A 27 1.00 -14.20 1.65
N PRO A 28 1.91 -13.98 0.69
CA PRO A 28 3.33 -13.89 1.01
C PRO A 28 3.53 -12.72 1.97
N LYS A 29 4.16 -13.00 3.10
CA LYS A 29 4.42 -12.02 4.16
C LYS A 29 5.50 -11.01 3.77
N LEU A 30 6.40 -11.44 2.90
CA LEU A 30 7.46 -10.62 2.32
C LEU A 30 7.31 -10.60 0.80
N ILE A 31 7.16 -9.41 0.24
CA ILE A 31 6.96 -9.18 -1.19
C ILE A 31 8.09 -8.31 -1.69
N THR A 32 8.83 -8.80 -2.67
CA THR A 32 9.89 -8.02 -3.33
C THR A 32 9.40 -7.56 -4.69
N LEU A 33 9.45 -6.26 -4.93
CA LEU A 33 8.98 -5.63 -6.15
C LEU A 33 10.14 -4.95 -6.90
N SER A 34 10.07 -4.96 -8.22
CA SER A 34 10.88 -4.13 -9.11
C SER A 34 9.98 -3.09 -9.76
N CYS A 35 10.30 -1.83 -9.63
CA CYS A 35 9.44 -0.73 -10.05
C CYS A 35 10.12 0.14 -11.10
N ASP A 36 9.38 0.48 -12.15
CA ASP A 36 9.76 1.38 -13.22
C ASP A 36 8.75 2.52 -13.35
N GLY A 37 9.22 3.73 -13.66
CA GLY A 37 8.34 4.89 -13.81
C GLY A 37 9.09 6.21 -13.79
N THR A 38 8.54 7.19 -13.06
CA THR A 38 9.12 8.53 -13.00
C THR A 38 9.15 9.08 -11.58
N LEU A 39 10.10 9.99 -11.36
CA LEU A 39 10.12 10.88 -10.21
C LEU A 39 10.06 12.33 -10.66
N THR A 40 9.32 13.14 -9.93
CA THR A 40 9.13 14.56 -10.22
C THR A 40 9.52 15.39 -9.01
N PRO A 41 10.68 16.07 -9.00
CA PRO A 41 11.09 16.91 -7.88
C PRO A 41 10.46 18.30 -7.94
N THR A 42 10.23 18.87 -6.77
CA THR A 42 9.79 20.24 -6.56
C THR A 42 10.60 20.84 -5.41
N TYR A 43 11.19 21.99 -5.59
CA TYR A 43 12.03 22.65 -4.58
C TYR A 43 11.39 23.97 -4.11
N GLY A 44 11.13 24.06 -2.81
CA GLY A 44 10.50 25.23 -2.19
C GLY A 44 9.15 25.55 -2.81
N ALA A 45 8.94 26.79 -3.17
CA ALA A 45 7.71 27.28 -3.81
C ALA A 45 7.77 27.23 -5.35
N ASN A 46 8.77 26.58 -5.93
CA ASN A 46 8.94 26.50 -7.38
C ASN A 46 7.90 25.55 -8.01
N LYS A 47 7.78 25.64 -9.34
CA LYS A 47 7.02 24.68 -10.11
C LYS A 47 7.76 23.33 -10.12
N PRO A 48 7.03 22.20 -10.24
CA PRO A 48 7.65 20.90 -10.42
C PRO A 48 8.62 20.92 -11.60
N GLU A 49 9.76 20.25 -11.43
CA GLU A 49 10.69 20.02 -12.53
C GLU A 49 10.13 19.00 -13.53
N ALA A 50 10.83 18.82 -14.64
CA ALA A 50 10.50 17.78 -15.60
C ALA A 50 10.64 16.38 -14.94
N PRO A 51 9.71 15.46 -15.19
CA PRO A 51 9.83 14.09 -14.70
C PRO A 51 11.13 13.43 -15.16
N ARG A 52 11.79 12.70 -14.26
CA ARG A 52 13.01 11.95 -14.54
C ARG A 52 12.69 10.45 -14.48
N PRO A 53 13.26 9.64 -15.38
CA PRO A 53 13.02 8.21 -15.35
C PRO A 53 13.57 7.57 -14.07
N LEU A 54 12.81 6.63 -13.52
CA LEU A 54 13.19 5.74 -12.44
C LEU A 54 13.10 4.32 -12.97
N GLN A 55 14.17 3.54 -12.88
CA GLN A 55 14.23 2.20 -13.46
C GLN A 55 14.71 1.19 -12.43
N LYS A 56 14.10 0.01 -12.44
CA LYS A 56 14.48 -1.17 -11.63
C LYS A 56 14.68 -0.84 -10.14
N THR A 57 13.83 0.03 -9.61
CA THR A 57 13.88 0.39 -8.20
C THR A 57 13.29 -0.73 -7.37
N GLY A 58 14.07 -1.28 -6.45
CA GLY A 58 13.62 -2.31 -5.53
C GLY A 58 12.72 -1.74 -4.44
N VAL A 59 11.60 -2.42 -4.19
CA VAL A 59 10.70 -2.16 -3.06
C VAL A 59 10.48 -3.47 -2.31
N ILE A 60 10.54 -3.43 -0.99
CA ILE A 60 10.24 -4.58 -0.14
C ILE A 60 9.04 -4.23 0.73
N VAL A 61 7.98 -5.02 0.62
CA VAL A 61 6.80 -4.93 1.48
C VAL A 61 6.85 -6.09 2.46
N ASN A 62 6.97 -5.80 3.76
CA ASN A 62 6.92 -6.78 4.83
C ASN A 62 5.59 -6.62 5.58
N LEU A 63 4.65 -7.54 5.33
CA LEU A 63 3.33 -7.49 5.95
C LEU A 63 3.35 -7.92 7.42
N ASP A 64 4.29 -8.78 7.84
CA ASP A 64 4.43 -9.20 9.24
C ASP A 64 4.94 -8.05 10.11
N GLU A 65 5.97 -7.36 9.65
CA GLU A 65 6.54 -6.20 10.35
C GLU A 65 5.78 -4.90 10.06
N ARG A 66 4.82 -4.95 9.14
CA ARG A 66 4.05 -3.79 8.66
C ARG A 66 4.94 -2.65 8.21
N THR A 67 5.86 -2.95 7.29
CA THR A 67 6.81 -1.97 6.76
C THR A 67 6.94 -2.04 5.25
N VAL A 68 7.24 -0.90 4.63
CA VAL A 68 7.68 -0.79 3.24
C VAL A 68 9.07 -0.19 3.22
N PHE A 69 10.02 -0.89 2.61
CA PHE A 69 11.35 -0.36 2.30
C PHE A 69 11.34 0.19 0.87
N PHE A 70 11.68 1.47 0.72
CA PHE A 70 11.75 2.17 -0.55
C PHE A 70 12.89 3.20 -0.54
N LEU A 71 13.79 3.15 -1.52
CA LEU A 71 14.92 4.07 -1.70
C LEU A 71 15.78 4.30 -0.44
N GLY A 72 16.00 3.24 0.34
CA GLY A 72 16.81 3.33 1.57
C GLY A 72 16.03 3.73 2.82
N TYR A 73 14.72 3.97 2.70
CA TYR A 73 13.86 4.34 3.82
C TYR A 73 12.91 3.21 4.19
N VAL A 74 12.63 3.06 5.48
CA VAL A 74 11.62 2.15 6.00
C VAL A 74 10.44 2.98 6.48
N ALA A 75 9.29 2.77 5.88
CA ALA A 75 8.04 3.43 6.25
C ALA A 75 7.04 2.42 6.83
N PRO A 76 6.35 2.74 7.94
CA PRO A 76 5.32 1.87 8.50
C PRO A 76 4.10 1.78 7.58
N ILE A 77 3.51 0.58 7.49
CA ILE A 77 2.20 0.36 6.89
C ILE A 77 1.15 0.69 7.95
N TYR A 78 0.30 1.67 7.68
CA TYR A 78 -0.79 2.02 8.59
C TYR A 78 -2.12 1.38 8.20
N ASP A 79 -2.27 0.97 6.92
CA ASP A 79 -3.48 0.34 6.45
C ASP A 79 -3.20 -0.69 5.35
N VAL A 80 -3.92 -1.82 5.39
CA VAL A 80 -3.88 -2.88 4.37
C VAL A 80 -5.31 -3.23 4.03
N GLU A 81 -5.71 -2.86 2.82
CA GLU A 81 -7.00 -3.17 2.24
C GLU A 81 -6.87 -4.29 1.20
N GLU A 82 -7.99 -4.83 0.74
CA GLU A 82 -8.02 -5.80 -0.35
C GLU A 82 -7.36 -5.25 -1.62
N ALA A 83 -7.64 -3.99 -1.94
CA ALA A 83 -7.19 -3.32 -3.16
C ALA A 83 -5.88 -2.53 -2.98
N ALA A 84 -5.46 -2.20 -1.75
CA ALA A 84 -4.38 -1.27 -1.53
C ALA A 84 -3.55 -1.53 -0.27
N ILE A 85 -2.29 -1.10 -0.30
CA ILE A 85 -1.42 -1.00 0.88
C ILE A 85 -1.03 0.45 1.06
N ASN A 86 -1.42 1.05 2.18
CA ASN A 86 -1.13 2.43 2.50
C ASN A 86 -0.01 2.50 3.55
N PHE A 87 1.01 3.28 3.27
CA PHE A 87 2.17 3.40 4.14
C PHE A 87 2.64 4.84 4.26
N GLY A 88 3.33 5.14 5.34
CA GLY A 88 3.92 6.47 5.49
C GLY A 88 4.40 6.72 6.92
N GLY A 89 5.27 7.69 7.05
CA GLY A 89 5.84 8.08 8.32
C GLY A 89 6.78 9.27 8.18
N ARG A 90 7.32 9.68 9.31
CA ARG A 90 8.36 10.71 9.37
C ARG A 90 9.61 10.12 10.00
N LEU A 91 10.73 10.33 9.36
CA LEU A 91 12.05 9.95 9.84
C LEU A 91 12.85 11.23 10.11
N ILE A 92 13.57 11.27 11.22
CA ILE A 92 14.59 12.29 11.46
C ILE A 92 15.89 11.67 10.99
N VAL A 93 16.52 12.31 10.02
CA VAL A 93 17.82 11.88 9.49
C VAL A 93 18.94 12.73 10.10
N ASP A 94 20.18 12.33 9.85
CA ASP A 94 21.36 13.05 10.37
C ASP A 94 21.30 14.54 10.01
N TYR A 95 21.88 15.37 10.88
CA TYR A 95 21.89 16.83 10.78
C TYR A 95 20.53 17.55 11.00
N GLY A 96 19.54 16.87 11.59
CA GLY A 96 18.27 17.48 11.99
C GLY A 96 17.26 17.66 10.86
N PHE A 97 17.52 17.14 9.66
CA PHE A 97 16.50 17.10 8.60
C PHE A 97 15.43 16.05 8.89
N SER A 98 14.23 16.31 8.47
CA SER A 98 13.14 15.33 8.50
C SER A 98 12.76 14.91 7.09
N ILE A 99 12.48 13.62 6.94
CA ILE A 99 11.88 13.07 5.72
C ILE A 99 10.50 12.54 6.11
N ALA A 100 9.46 13.08 5.48
CA ALA A 100 8.14 12.51 5.53
C ALA A 100 7.92 11.70 4.25
N ILE A 101 7.39 10.48 4.40
CA ILE A 101 7.07 9.57 3.30
C ILE A 101 5.59 9.25 3.40
N MET A 102 4.87 9.33 2.29
CA MET A 102 3.49 8.85 2.17
C MET A 102 3.36 8.13 0.84
N GLY A 103 2.77 6.95 0.85
CA GLY A 103 2.61 6.16 -0.36
C GLY A 103 1.44 5.20 -0.31
N ASN A 104 1.06 4.78 -1.49
CA ASN A 104 0.02 3.80 -1.74
C ASN A 104 0.51 2.81 -2.80
N ILE A 105 0.22 1.53 -2.61
CA ILE A 105 0.42 0.47 -3.60
C ILE A 105 -0.95 -0.08 -3.97
N ASP A 106 -1.37 0.11 -5.20
CA ASP A 106 -2.56 -0.56 -5.77
C ASP A 106 -2.21 -2.03 -6.06
N ARG A 107 -2.86 -2.94 -5.36
CA ARG A 107 -2.58 -4.38 -5.44
C ARG A 107 -3.06 -5.01 -6.75
N ALA A 108 -4.05 -4.42 -7.39
CA ALA A 108 -4.60 -4.94 -8.64
C ALA A 108 -3.72 -4.58 -9.85
N THR A 109 -3.18 -3.37 -9.87
CA THR A 109 -2.41 -2.85 -11.01
C THR A 109 -0.91 -2.88 -10.80
N GLY A 110 -0.45 -2.96 -9.54
CA GLY A 110 0.95 -2.79 -9.17
C GLY A 110 1.40 -1.32 -9.20
N ARG A 111 0.50 -0.37 -9.46
CA ARG A 111 0.87 1.05 -9.42
C ARG A 111 1.21 1.46 -8.00
N MET A 112 2.34 2.12 -7.85
CA MET A 112 2.76 2.71 -6.59
C MET A 112 2.95 4.21 -6.77
N ASP A 113 2.28 4.97 -5.92
CA ASP A 113 2.37 6.42 -5.83
C ASP A 113 2.99 6.78 -4.50
N VAL A 114 4.08 7.54 -4.51
CA VAL A 114 4.79 7.93 -3.29
C VAL A 114 5.16 9.40 -3.34
N THR A 115 4.96 10.08 -2.24
CA THR A 115 5.46 11.44 -2.04
C THR A 115 6.44 11.45 -0.87
N THR A 116 7.63 11.98 -1.09
CA THR A 116 8.60 12.26 -0.04
C THR A 116 8.78 13.77 0.12
N VAL A 117 8.85 14.21 1.37
CA VAL A 117 9.09 15.61 1.71
C VAL A 117 10.32 15.70 2.61
N LEU A 118 11.37 16.33 2.12
CA LEU A 118 12.58 16.65 2.88
C LEU A 118 12.48 18.08 3.37
N SER A 119 12.60 18.30 4.67
CA SER A 119 12.51 19.63 5.28
C SER A 119 13.40 19.76 6.51
N ASP A 120 13.81 20.99 6.80
CA ASP A 120 14.44 21.36 8.07
C ASP A 120 13.32 21.72 9.07
N PRO A 121 13.05 20.90 10.10
CA PRO A 121 11.95 21.14 11.02
C PRO A 121 12.17 22.38 11.92
N THR A 122 13.40 22.88 11.97
CA THR A 122 13.74 24.08 12.77
C THR A 122 13.40 25.38 12.03
N LYS A 123 13.16 25.31 10.72
CA LYS A 123 12.80 26.43 9.86
C LYS A 123 11.35 26.28 9.37
N GLN A 124 10.50 27.21 9.76
CA GLN A 124 9.09 27.21 9.32
C GLN A 124 8.67 28.63 8.90
N PRO A 125 8.33 28.86 7.62
CA PRO A 125 8.44 27.96 6.48
C PRO A 125 9.90 27.68 6.09
N ASP A 126 10.19 26.43 5.68
CA ASP A 126 11.51 26.07 5.17
C ASP A 126 11.58 26.33 3.66
N PRO A 127 12.36 27.33 3.21
CA PRO A 127 12.48 27.64 1.78
C PRO A 127 13.23 26.54 0.99
N ASN A 128 13.93 25.64 1.69
CA ASN A 128 14.69 24.56 1.08
C ASN A 128 13.93 23.22 1.09
N THR A 129 12.64 23.24 1.43
CA THR A 129 11.81 22.02 1.34
C THR A 129 11.91 21.42 -0.06
N ALA A 130 12.24 20.12 -0.12
CA ALA A 130 12.19 19.36 -1.37
C ALA A 130 11.06 18.35 -1.28
N THR A 131 10.16 18.37 -2.25
CA THR A 131 9.11 17.36 -2.41
C THR A 131 9.42 16.56 -3.67
N ILE A 132 9.41 15.23 -3.55
CA ILE A 132 9.60 14.35 -4.70
C ILE A 132 8.38 13.45 -4.79
N HIS A 133 7.74 13.49 -5.93
CA HIS A 133 6.63 12.61 -6.27
C HIS A 133 7.12 11.48 -7.16
N TYR A 134 6.79 10.24 -6.82
CA TYR A 134 7.12 9.03 -7.55
C TYR A 134 5.83 8.41 -8.07
N ASP A 135 5.77 8.15 -9.37
CA ASP A 135 4.69 7.43 -10.04
C ASP A 135 5.32 6.26 -10.79
N VAL A 136 5.15 5.06 -10.26
CA VAL A 136 5.82 3.87 -10.76
C VAL A 136 4.85 2.69 -10.86
N ILE A 137 5.16 1.77 -11.77
CA ILE A 137 4.52 0.46 -11.86
C ILE A 137 5.49 -0.57 -11.34
N CYS A 138 5.02 -1.41 -10.44
CA CYS A 138 5.81 -2.41 -9.76
C CYS A 138 5.38 -3.82 -10.18
N GLU A 139 6.35 -4.69 -10.39
CA GLU A 139 6.15 -6.10 -10.65
C GLU A 139 6.82 -6.91 -9.56
N ALA A 140 6.17 -7.97 -9.10
CA ALA A 140 6.77 -8.86 -8.11
C ALA A 140 7.90 -9.67 -8.76
N THR A 141 9.05 -9.72 -8.08
CA THR A 141 10.20 -10.51 -8.53
C THR A 141 10.06 -11.98 -8.15
N ASP A 142 9.25 -12.32 -7.13
CA ASP A 142 9.19 -13.66 -6.50
C ASP A 142 7.80 -14.29 -6.54
N GLY A 143 7.00 -14.09 -7.60
CA GLY A 143 5.78 -14.87 -7.80
C GLY A 143 4.46 -14.18 -7.49
N GLY A 144 4.39 -12.90 -7.66
CA GLY A 144 3.11 -12.18 -7.75
C GLY A 144 2.82 -11.23 -6.60
N ILE A 145 2.21 -10.10 -6.96
CA ILE A 145 1.57 -9.23 -5.97
C ILE A 145 0.31 -9.96 -5.48
N PRO A 146 0.12 -10.17 -4.16
CA PRO A 146 -1.07 -10.80 -3.64
C PRO A 146 -2.34 -10.04 -4.09
N GLY A 147 -3.30 -10.76 -4.66
CA GLY A 147 -4.55 -10.18 -5.13
C GLY A 147 -4.77 -10.18 -6.64
N LYS A 148 -3.82 -10.75 -7.42
CA LYS A 148 -4.05 -11.07 -8.84
C LYS A 148 -4.39 -12.53 -9.06
#